data_c374da26d11873725848cb135468393e
#
_entry.id   c374da26d11873725848cb135468393e
#
_cell.length_a   1.000
_cell.length_b   1.000
_cell.length_c   1.000
_cell.angle_alpha   90.00
_cell.angle_beta   90.00
_cell.angle_gamma   90.00
#
_symmetry.space_group_name_H-M   'P 1'
#
loop_
_entity.id
_entity.type
_entity.pdbx_description
1 polymer ?
#
loop_
_entity_poly.entity_id
_entity_poly.type
_entity_poly.pdbx_seq_one_letter_code
_entity_poly.pdbx_strand_id
1 'polypeptide(L)'
;MYHDILPQKQVFFDVTPEELEAHFQQLQKEGVTPVSPDWLLAHLRTGVPLPAKPVLLSFDDGYGGHYEYVYPLLKKYNFPAIFSVYVKKMEGKTARSSLTWEQLQEMASSSLVTIASHSVNHPRDLRQLSEQELSSEVIDSKRILQERLGIPINYFTYPEGKLDERVRARVIAAGYQMAFSMDDADEKFVGDSPDLFTIGRFGQSRLGEIAPLAWGGYPAPVDPTNFNFNVDIEKREYKVNNTELILISGGIPGTFHADSRYQLPDMLKDTQVIAAVDGGFFSLKYLDSNTMIGPVLSGNRGFIPGNASENLKLRDRPLVLINPHSVSFIPFVPESHNTLEGLQATSPENKGVTDAFVGAAWLVRNNTPQPAANFGNLYGYDIARHRAFWGINLAGMPVIGVTKTPVDSVSLGEILHGLGFRDAVMLDSGASTSLSYQGKSLVGYTPRPVPHAVVLVAPQNPQPIPTQSPNN
;
A
#
# COMPACT_ATOMS: atom_id res chain seq x y z
N MET A 1 24.12 1.52 -0.05
CA MET A 1 24.38 0.19 0.55
C MET A 1 25.70 0.22 1.29
N TYR A 2 25.73 -0.31 2.51
CA TYR A 2 26.91 -0.44 3.39
C TYR A 2 27.10 -1.91 3.78
N HIS A 3 28.32 -2.26 4.18
CA HIS A 3 28.65 -3.55 4.78
C HIS A 3 29.12 -3.33 6.23
N ASP A 4 30.38 -3.68 6.58
CA ASP A 4 30.85 -3.58 7.95
C ASP A 4 31.22 -2.15 8.34
N ILE A 5 30.95 -1.80 9.59
CA ILE A 5 31.37 -0.55 10.20
C ILE A 5 32.39 -0.88 11.29
N LEU A 6 33.64 -0.46 11.09
CA LEU A 6 34.77 -0.81 11.92
C LEU A 6 35.64 0.42 12.22
N PRO A 7 36.18 0.55 13.44
CA PRO A 7 37.13 1.63 13.75
C PRO A 7 38.36 1.65 12.82
N GLN A 8 38.75 0.49 12.32
CA GLN A 8 39.85 0.35 11.34
C GLN A 8 39.36 -0.52 10.17
N LYS A 9 39.38 0.05 8.97
CA LYS A 9 38.98 -0.66 7.74
C LYS A 9 39.92 -1.83 7.48
N GLN A 10 39.36 -2.96 7.12
CA GLN A 10 40.06 -4.18 6.72
C GLN A 10 40.03 -4.41 5.21
N VAL A 11 38.98 -3.93 4.57
CA VAL A 11 38.79 -3.97 3.10
C VAL A 11 38.23 -2.64 2.59
N PHE A 12 38.24 -2.45 1.27
CA PHE A 12 37.91 -1.18 0.63
C PHE A 12 36.45 -0.73 0.83
N PHE A 13 35.53 -1.65 1.07
CA PHE A 13 34.11 -1.34 1.29
C PHE A 13 33.73 -1.15 2.77
N ASP A 14 34.68 -1.32 3.71
CA ASP A 14 34.44 -0.99 5.10
C ASP A 14 34.35 0.54 5.29
N VAL A 15 33.55 0.95 6.26
CA VAL A 15 33.35 2.35 6.63
C VAL A 15 33.69 2.51 8.13
N THR A 16 34.31 3.61 8.53
CA THR A 16 34.51 3.87 9.97
C THR A 16 33.25 4.50 10.59
N PRO A 17 33.07 4.42 11.92
CA PRO A 17 31.95 5.10 12.58
C PRO A 17 31.92 6.61 12.30
N GLU A 18 33.07 7.26 12.22
CA GLU A 18 33.19 8.69 11.93
C GLU A 18 32.81 9.01 10.49
N GLU A 19 33.22 8.16 9.53
CA GLU A 19 32.83 8.29 8.13
C GLU A 19 31.29 8.09 7.96
N LEU A 20 30.72 7.09 8.64
CA LEU A 20 29.28 6.87 8.61
C LEU A 20 28.51 8.07 9.16
N GLU A 21 28.97 8.62 10.28
CA GLU A 21 28.34 9.81 10.85
C GLU A 21 28.48 11.03 9.92
N ALA A 22 29.65 11.20 9.28
CA ALA A 22 29.82 12.25 8.26
C ALA A 22 28.87 12.08 7.07
N HIS A 23 28.61 10.85 6.63
CA HIS A 23 27.62 10.55 5.60
C HIS A 23 26.19 10.95 6.05
N PHE A 24 25.81 10.67 7.30
CA PHE A 24 24.49 11.08 7.82
C PHE A 24 24.36 12.60 7.92
N GLN A 25 25.44 13.30 8.34
CA GLN A 25 25.49 14.77 8.35
C GLN A 25 25.39 15.34 6.93
N GLN A 26 26.04 14.71 5.96
CA GLN A 26 25.93 15.11 4.56
C GLN A 26 24.49 14.97 4.05
N LEU A 27 23.81 13.85 4.30
CA LEU A 27 22.42 13.66 3.93
C LEU A 27 21.52 14.77 4.50
N GLN A 28 21.68 15.10 5.79
CA GLN A 28 20.93 16.21 6.40
C GLN A 28 21.23 17.56 5.74
N LYS A 29 22.51 17.86 5.51
CA LYS A 29 22.93 19.11 4.88
C LYS A 29 22.37 19.29 3.47
N GLU A 30 22.22 18.21 2.71
CA GLU A 30 21.68 18.21 1.36
C GLU A 30 20.16 18.11 1.31
N GLY A 31 19.50 18.02 2.47
CA GLY A 31 18.04 17.88 2.58
C GLY A 31 17.53 16.51 2.10
N VAL A 32 18.40 15.50 2.11
CA VAL A 32 18.04 14.11 1.78
C VAL A 32 17.37 13.47 2.99
N THR A 33 16.25 12.83 2.79
CA THR A 33 15.43 12.21 3.83
C THR A 33 15.48 10.70 3.73
N PRO A 34 16.08 10.00 4.70
CA PRO A 34 15.98 8.54 4.77
C PRO A 34 14.56 8.06 4.95
N VAL A 35 14.16 7.04 4.16
CA VAL A 35 12.82 6.45 4.17
C VAL A 35 12.89 4.97 4.52
N SER A 36 11.82 4.42 5.10
CA SER A 36 11.73 2.99 5.35
C SER A 36 11.44 2.22 4.07
N PRO A 37 11.81 0.92 3.98
CA PRO A 37 11.44 0.09 2.85
C PRO A 37 9.92 -0.07 2.69
N ASP A 38 9.16 -0.01 3.80
CA ASP A 38 7.69 -0.02 3.73
C ASP A 38 7.13 1.24 3.06
N TRP A 39 7.71 2.42 3.34
CA TRP A 39 7.30 3.65 2.67
C TRP A 39 7.67 3.64 1.19
N LEU A 40 8.89 3.18 0.86
CA LEU A 40 9.30 2.98 -0.53
C LEU A 40 8.36 2.02 -1.26
N LEU A 41 8.06 0.86 -0.66
CA LEU A 41 7.14 -0.13 -1.24
C LEU A 41 5.73 0.45 -1.44
N ALA A 42 5.22 1.21 -0.46
CA ALA A 42 3.94 1.89 -0.58
C ALA A 42 3.96 2.88 -1.75
N HIS A 43 5.02 3.69 -1.90
CA HIS A 43 5.19 4.59 -3.04
C HIS A 43 5.16 3.84 -4.38
N LEU A 44 5.97 2.81 -4.51
CA LEU A 44 6.07 2.03 -5.76
C LEU A 44 4.77 1.32 -6.12
N ARG A 45 3.98 0.89 -5.11
CA ARG A 45 2.72 0.19 -5.33
C ARG A 45 1.52 1.10 -5.53
N THR A 46 1.46 2.22 -4.80
CA THR A 46 0.23 3.00 -4.67
C THR A 46 0.38 4.47 -5.04
N GLY A 47 1.60 4.90 -5.37
CA GLY A 47 1.89 6.32 -5.65
C GLY A 47 1.89 7.22 -4.40
N VAL A 48 1.91 6.66 -3.18
CA VAL A 48 2.08 7.46 -1.95
C VAL A 48 3.28 8.38 -2.09
N PRO A 49 3.16 9.69 -1.87
CA PRO A 49 4.27 10.62 -2.02
C PRO A 49 5.48 10.25 -1.14
N LEU A 50 6.67 10.31 -1.71
CA LEU A 50 7.93 10.31 -0.96
C LEU A 50 8.36 11.75 -0.64
N PRO A 51 9.30 11.95 0.30
CA PRO A 51 9.98 13.23 0.45
C PRO A 51 10.63 13.69 -0.87
N ALA A 52 10.91 14.98 -1.00
CA ALA A 52 11.50 15.53 -2.24
C ALA A 52 12.83 14.87 -2.63
N LYS A 53 13.63 14.48 -1.64
CA LYS A 53 14.90 13.78 -1.82
C LYS A 53 14.98 12.54 -0.92
N PRO A 54 14.34 11.42 -1.29
CA PRO A 54 14.37 10.21 -0.48
C PRO A 54 15.64 9.40 -0.69
N VAL A 55 16.06 8.68 0.34
CA VAL A 55 17.09 7.64 0.27
C VAL A 55 16.69 6.45 1.14
N LEU A 56 16.92 5.23 0.68
CA LEU A 56 16.84 4.03 1.51
C LEU A 56 18.25 3.62 1.92
N LEU A 57 18.55 3.65 3.21
CA LEU A 57 19.81 3.17 3.78
C LEU A 57 19.75 1.66 3.95
N SER A 58 20.72 0.93 3.40
CA SER A 58 20.79 -0.53 3.55
C SER A 58 22.18 -0.97 4.07
N PHE A 59 22.15 -1.96 4.96
CA PHE A 59 23.33 -2.56 5.59
C PHE A 59 23.28 -4.07 5.42
N ASP A 60 24.26 -4.65 4.74
CA ASP A 60 24.24 -6.04 4.36
C ASP A 60 25.11 -6.91 5.29
N ASP A 61 24.88 -8.24 5.26
CA ASP A 61 25.61 -9.32 5.91
C ASP A 61 25.37 -9.55 7.40
N GLY A 62 24.88 -8.58 8.15
CA GLY A 62 24.67 -8.76 9.60
C GLY A 62 25.96 -8.73 10.43
N TYR A 63 26.84 -7.79 10.15
CA TYR A 63 28.07 -7.56 10.91
C TYR A 63 27.81 -7.02 12.32
N GLY A 64 28.73 -7.28 13.27
CA GLY A 64 28.65 -6.78 14.65
C GLY A 64 28.67 -5.26 14.74
N GLY A 65 29.36 -4.58 13.83
CA GLY A 65 29.38 -3.11 13.73
C GLY A 65 27.99 -2.49 13.47
N HIS A 66 27.03 -3.26 12.96
CA HIS A 66 25.65 -2.78 12.78
C HIS A 66 24.97 -2.48 14.12
N TYR A 67 25.19 -3.29 15.15
CA TYR A 67 24.64 -3.02 16.48
C TYR A 67 25.49 -1.98 17.22
N GLU A 68 26.81 -2.11 17.15
CA GLU A 68 27.74 -1.31 17.94
C GLU A 68 27.80 0.16 17.48
N TYR A 69 27.76 0.40 16.18
CA TYR A 69 27.97 1.75 15.61
C TYR A 69 26.76 2.26 14.82
N VAL A 70 26.14 1.43 13.97
CA VAL A 70 25.04 1.89 13.10
C VAL A 70 23.78 2.18 13.90
N TYR A 71 23.33 1.23 14.72
CA TYR A 71 22.07 1.34 15.45
C TYR A 71 21.99 2.56 16.38
N PRO A 72 23.04 2.91 17.17
CA PRO A 72 23.05 4.17 17.92
C PRO A 72 22.97 5.43 17.04
N LEU A 73 23.64 5.44 15.89
CA LEU A 73 23.57 6.57 14.96
C LEU A 73 22.17 6.72 14.33
N LEU A 74 21.50 5.61 13.94
CA LEU A 74 20.12 5.66 13.46
C LEU A 74 19.20 6.30 14.51
N LYS A 75 19.34 5.94 15.78
CA LYS A 75 18.59 6.56 16.89
C LYS A 75 18.90 8.05 17.05
N LYS A 76 20.18 8.42 16.97
CA LYS A 76 20.63 9.82 17.10
C LYS A 76 20.05 10.71 16.00
N TYR A 77 20.02 10.23 14.76
CA TYR A 77 19.60 10.99 13.59
C TYR A 77 18.11 10.76 13.25
N ASN A 78 17.44 9.82 13.92
CA ASN A 78 16.09 9.36 13.62
C ASN A 78 15.94 8.88 12.15
N PHE A 79 16.93 8.12 11.68
CA PHE A 79 16.98 7.61 10.32
C PHE A 79 16.54 6.16 10.27
N PRO A 80 15.54 5.80 9.44
CA PRO A 80 15.21 4.40 9.18
C PRO A 80 16.24 3.76 8.25
N ALA A 81 16.44 2.44 8.43
CA ALA A 81 17.31 1.64 7.59
C ALA A 81 16.84 0.18 7.49
N ILE A 82 17.28 -0.52 6.44
CA ILE A 82 17.09 -1.95 6.25
C ILE A 82 18.40 -2.71 6.47
N PHE A 83 18.33 -3.83 7.19
CA PHE A 83 19.44 -4.72 7.45
C PHE A 83 19.19 -6.08 6.80
N SER A 84 20.01 -6.39 5.80
CA SER A 84 19.95 -7.67 5.08
C SER A 84 20.86 -8.67 5.78
N VAL A 85 20.27 -9.66 6.45
CA VAL A 85 21.06 -10.62 7.24
C VAL A 85 20.94 -12.03 6.69
N TYR A 86 22.07 -12.77 6.63
CA TYR A 86 22.03 -14.18 6.31
C TYR A 86 22.15 -15.03 7.59
N VAL A 87 21.38 -16.10 7.64
CA VAL A 87 21.15 -16.87 8.87
C VAL A 87 22.45 -17.41 9.48
N LYS A 88 23.34 -17.96 8.65
CA LYS A 88 24.61 -18.55 9.10
C LYS A 88 25.57 -17.54 9.75
N LYS A 89 25.48 -16.26 9.41
CA LYS A 89 26.25 -15.20 10.05
C LYS A 89 25.92 -15.09 11.52
N MET A 90 24.64 -15.20 11.87
CA MET A 90 24.16 -15.14 13.24
C MET A 90 24.62 -16.30 14.13
N GLU A 91 25.21 -17.36 13.56
CA GLU A 91 25.82 -18.47 14.31
C GLU A 91 27.22 -18.12 14.84
N GLY A 92 27.77 -16.97 14.51
CA GLY A 92 29.05 -16.47 15.04
C GLY A 92 30.30 -17.21 14.55
N LYS A 93 30.21 -17.99 13.49
CA LYS A 93 31.31 -18.81 12.94
C LYS A 93 32.04 -18.14 11.77
N THR A 94 32.11 -16.83 11.74
CA THR A 94 32.75 -16.07 10.67
C THR A 94 34.03 -15.37 11.17
N ALA A 95 34.91 -15.04 10.23
CA ALA A 95 36.19 -14.37 10.56
C ALA A 95 36.03 -12.96 11.13
N ARG A 96 34.89 -12.29 10.84
CA ARG A 96 34.54 -10.98 11.36
C ARG A 96 33.42 -11.11 12.40
N SER A 97 33.29 -10.11 13.28
CA SER A 97 32.21 -10.07 14.26
C SER A 97 30.85 -10.07 13.57
N SER A 98 29.88 -10.70 14.19
CA SER A 98 28.50 -10.81 13.72
C SER A 98 27.55 -10.28 14.77
N LEU A 99 26.38 -9.84 14.36
CA LEU A 99 25.24 -9.67 15.26
C LEU A 99 24.94 -10.97 15.99
N THR A 100 24.53 -10.89 17.25
CA THR A 100 23.87 -12.01 17.92
C THR A 100 22.37 -11.97 17.64
N TRP A 101 21.67 -13.08 17.90
CA TRP A 101 20.21 -13.13 17.76
C TRP A 101 19.51 -12.14 18.70
N GLU A 102 20.04 -11.95 19.91
CA GLU A 102 19.52 -11.01 20.91
C GLU A 102 19.65 -9.56 20.44
N GLN A 103 20.82 -9.20 19.88
CA GLN A 103 21.06 -7.88 19.31
C GLN A 103 20.14 -7.62 18.11
N LEU A 104 20.00 -8.60 17.21
CA LEU A 104 19.11 -8.48 16.06
C LEU A 104 17.64 -8.34 16.48
N GLN A 105 17.21 -9.05 17.53
CA GLN A 105 15.86 -8.95 18.09
C GLN A 105 15.61 -7.58 18.73
N GLU A 106 16.59 -7.03 19.46
CA GLU A 106 16.52 -5.66 19.98
C GLU A 106 16.37 -4.64 18.83
N MET A 107 17.25 -4.73 17.83
CA MET A 107 17.19 -3.85 16.65
C MET A 107 15.84 -3.95 15.96
N ALA A 108 15.33 -5.16 15.73
CA ALA A 108 14.05 -5.42 15.06
C ALA A 108 12.82 -4.88 15.83
N SER A 109 12.94 -4.63 17.12
CA SER A 109 11.88 -4.00 17.94
C SER A 109 11.77 -2.49 17.70
N SER A 110 12.76 -1.87 17.06
CA SER A 110 12.78 -0.44 16.76
C SER A 110 12.04 -0.13 15.47
N SER A 111 11.21 0.92 15.47
CA SER A 111 10.54 1.41 14.26
C SER A 111 11.51 1.96 13.19
N LEU A 112 12.77 2.16 13.53
CA LEU A 112 13.81 2.61 12.61
C LEU A 112 14.48 1.45 11.86
N VAL A 113 14.25 0.21 12.27
CA VAL A 113 14.95 -0.95 11.73
C VAL A 113 13.99 -1.89 11.03
N THR A 114 14.31 -2.21 9.79
CA THR A 114 13.62 -3.28 9.03
C THR A 114 14.63 -4.38 8.75
N ILE A 115 14.24 -5.64 8.96
CA ILE A 115 15.08 -6.79 8.67
C ILE A 115 14.69 -7.41 7.33
N ALA A 116 15.67 -7.64 6.49
CA ALA A 116 15.54 -8.38 5.23
C ALA A 116 16.31 -9.71 5.30
N SER A 117 15.85 -10.69 4.56
CA SER A 117 16.62 -11.93 4.36
C SER A 117 17.73 -11.71 3.33
N HIS A 118 18.90 -12.25 3.64
CA HIS A 118 20.05 -12.31 2.72
C HIS A 118 20.48 -13.76 2.50
N SER A 119 19.51 -14.67 2.37
CA SER A 119 19.64 -16.14 2.27
C SER A 119 20.06 -16.83 3.58
N VAL A 120 20.26 -18.14 3.54
CA VAL A 120 20.75 -18.92 4.69
C VAL A 120 22.27 -18.84 4.80
N ASN A 121 22.98 -19.15 3.72
CA ASN A 121 24.44 -19.37 3.71
C ASN A 121 25.23 -18.29 2.97
N HIS A 122 24.56 -17.33 2.33
CA HIS A 122 25.17 -16.33 1.45
C HIS A 122 26.01 -16.97 0.33
N PRO A 123 25.43 -17.80 -0.55
CA PRO A 123 26.17 -18.39 -1.66
C PRO A 123 26.65 -17.33 -2.64
N ARG A 124 27.81 -17.51 -3.24
CA ARG A 124 28.40 -16.58 -4.22
C ARG A 124 27.53 -16.37 -5.45
N ASP A 125 26.69 -17.35 -5.81
CA ASP A 125 25.82 -17.27 -6.98
C ASP A 125 24.61 -18.19 -6.83
N LEU A 126 23.45 -17.63 -6.51
CA LEU A 126 22.18 -18.33 -6.39
C LEU A 126 21.77 -19.04 -7.68
N ARG A 127 22.22 -18.55 -8.86
CA ARG A 127 21.89 -19.10 -10.17
C ARG A 127 22.52 -20.48 -10.41
N GLN A 128 23.59 -20.81 -9.66
CA GLN A 128 24.30 -22.07 -9.78
C GLN A 128 23.73 -23.18 -8.89
N LEU A 129 22.80 -22.86 -8.02
CA LEU A 129 22.20 -23.82 -7.09
C LEU A 129 21.15 -24.68 -7.77
N SER A 130 21.00 -25.93 -7.29
CA SER A 130 19.87 -26.77 -7.65
C SER A 130 18.56 -26.17 -7.14
N GLU A 131 17.40 -26.64 -7.63
CA GLU A 131 16.09 -26.16 -7.16
C GLU A 131 15.89 -26.39 -5.66
N GLN A 132 16.37 -27.47 -5.12
CA GLN A 132 16.27 -27.77 -3.70
C GLN A 132 17.14 -26.84 -2.86
N GLU A 133 18.39 -26.62 -3.25
CA GLU A 133 19.29 -25.69 -2.57
C GLU A 133 18.79 -24.27 -2.64
N LEU A 134 18.36 -23.80 -3.82
CA LEU A 134 17.78 -22.46 -4.01
C LEU A 134 16.53 -22.28 -3.13
N SER A 135 15.68 -23.29 -3.08
CA SER A 135 14.49 -23.27 -2.23
C SER A 135 14.86 -23.14 -0.74
N SER A 136 15.86 -23.87 -0.29
CA SER A 136 16.37 -23.75 1.07
C SER A 136 16.96 -22.36 1.36
N GLU A 137 17.79 -21.83 0.47
CA GLU A 137 18.38 -20.50 0.64
C GLU A 137 17.34 -19.39 0.77
N VAL A 138 16.24 -19.47 0.01
CA VAL A 138 15.23 -18.41 -0.06
C VAL A 138 14.09 -18.62 0.96
N ILE A 139 13.57 -19.82 1.08
CA ILE A 139 12.39 -20.10 1.93
C ILE A 139 12.78 -20.32 3.38
N ASP A 140 13.83 -21.13 3.63
CA ASP A 140 14.23 -21.40 5.00
C ASP A 140 14.81 -20.18 5.69
N SER A 141 15.52 -19.30 4.95
CA SER A 141 16.00 -18.04 5.53
C SER A 141 14.84 -17.16 6.04
N LYS A 142 13.78 -17.04 5.25
CA LYS A 142 12.58 -16.31 5.69
C LYS A 142 11.97 -16.93 6.93
N ARG A 143 11.73 -18.24 6.89
CA ARG A 143 11.13 -18.98 7.99
C ARG A 143 11.95 -18.85 9.28
N ILE A 144 13.26 -19.08 9.21
CA ILE A 144 14.14 -19.01 10.37
C ILE A 144 14.15 -17.59 10.98
N LEU A 145 14.28 -16.56 10.14
CA LEU A 145 14.26 -15.17 10.62
C LEU A 145 12.91 -14.83 11.27
N GLN A 146 11.79 -15.23 10.68
CA GLN A 146 10.46 -15.02 11.25
C GLN A 146 10.28 -15.75 12.60
N GLU A 147 10.73 -16.99 12.70
CA GLU A 147 10.66 -17.78 13.93
C GLU A 147 11.54 -17.19 15.05
N ARG A 148 12.73 -16.70 14.70
CA ARG A 148 13.68 -16.13 15.67
C ARG A 148 13.28 -14.74 16.15
N LEU A 149 12.74 -13.91 15.27
CA LEU A 149 12.46 -12.50 15.56
C LEU A 149 11.00 -12.24 15.93
N GLY A 150 10.08 -13.14 15.61
CA GLY A 150 8.65 -12.96 15.87
C GLY A 150 7.99 -11.89 14.99
N ILE A 151 8.61 -11.49 13.89
CA ILE A 151 8.13 -10.45 12.96
C ILE A 151 8.04 -10.99 11.52
N PRO A 152 7.20 -10.43 10.66
CA PRO A 152 7.20 -10.78 9.24
C PRO A 152 8.49 -10.32 8.55
N ILE A 153 9.04 -11.17 7.68
CA ILE A 153 10.19 -10.86 6.82
C ILE A 153 9.69 -10.68 5.39
N ASN A 154 9.54 -9.43 4.98
CA ASN A 154 8.90 -9.04 3.72
C ASN A 154 9.90 -8.76 2.59
N TYR A 155 11.17 -8.63 2.89
CA TYR A 155 12.21 -8.15 1.97
C TYR A 155 13.32 -9.19 1.81
N PHE A 156 13.84 -9.27 0.59
CA PHE A 156 14.98 -10.12 0.25
C PHE A 156 16.11 -9.30 -0.37
N THR A 157 17.34 -9.65 -0.11
CA THR A 157 18.51 -9.09 -0.79
C THR A 157 19.29 -10.23 -1.43
N TYR A 158 19.53 -10.13 -2.72
CA TYR A 158 20.28 -11.17 -3.44
C TYR A 158 21.75 -11.14 -3.05
N PRO A 159 22.32 -12.27 -2.53
CA PRO A 159 23.76 -12.38 -2.32
C PRO A 159 24.55 -12.04 -3.58
N GLU A 160 25.58 -11.20 -3.45
CA GLU A 160 26.39 -10.70 -4.57
C GLU A 160 25.58 -10.01 -5.69
N GLY A 161 24.32 -9.64 -5.44
CA GLY A 161 23.39 -9.08 -6.42
C GLY A 161 22.99 -10.00 -7.57
N LYS A 162 23.42 -11.27 -7.57
CA LYS A 162 23.28 -12.19 -8.70
C LYS A 162 21.94 -12.89 -8.71
N LEU A 163 21.18 -12.68 -9.79
CA LEU A 163 19.88 -13.29 -10.02
C LEU A 163 19.65 -13.62 -11.50
N ASP A 164 18.74 -14.51 -11.76
CA ASP A 164 18.10 -14.79 -13.03
C ASP A 164 16.59 -14.91 -12.82
N GLU A 165 15.82 -15.15 -13.87
CA GLU A 165 14.35 -15.28 -13.76
C GLU A 165 13.93 -16.44 -12.86
N ARG A 166 14.68 -17.53 -12.80
CA ARG A 166 14.41 -18.68 -11.91
C ARG A 166 14.57 -18.28 -10.44
N VAL A 167 15.66 -17.61 -10.10
CA VAL A 167 15.93 -17.11 -8.74
C VAL A 167 14.88 -16.09 -8.34
N ARG A 168 14.57 -15.14 -9.22
CA ARG A 168 13.54 -14.13 -9.03
C ARG A 168 12.16 -14.77 -8.76
N ALA A 169 11.75 -15.72 -9.61
CA ALA A 169 10.48 -16.45 -9.43
C ALA A 169 10.41 -17.18 -8.09
N ARG A 170 11.52 -17.73 -7.61
CA ARG A 170 11.59 -18.38 -6.28
C ARG A 170 11.38 -17.38 -5.14
N VAL A 171 11.96 -16.18 -5.24
CA VAL A 171 11.78 -15.10 -4.24
C VAL A 171 10.31 -14.64 -4.20
N ILE A 172 9.69 -14.46 -5.36
CA ILE A 172 8.26 -14.13 -5.46
C ILE A 172 7.40 -15.24 -4.83
N ALA A 173 7.63 -16.48 -5.20
CA ALA A 173 6.88 -17.64 -4.69
C ALA A 173 7.04 -17.85 -3.18
N ALA A 174 8.16 -17.41 -2.59
CA ALA A 174 8.37 -17.40 -1.14
C ALA A 174 7.57 -16.29 -0.42
N GLY A 175 6.86 -15.43 -1.15
CA GLY A 175 6.01 -14.38 -0.60
C GLY A 175 6.79 -13.18 -0.05
N TYR A 176 7.98 -12.90 -0.57
CA TYR A 176 8.61 -11.59 -0.34
C TYR A 176 7.85 -10.51 -1.13
N GLN A 177 7.91 -9.30 -0.65
CA GLN A 177 7.15 -8.18 -1.24
C GLN A 177 8.01 -7.26 -2.10
N MET A 178 9.32 -7.23 -1.85
CA MET A 178 10.30 -6.48 -2.63
C MET A 178 11.68 -7.12 -2.44
N ALA A 179 12.55 -7.05 -3.46
CA ALA A 179 13.90 -7.56 -3.37
C ALA A 179 14.93 -6.60 -3.98
N PHE A 180 16.13 -6.57 -3.36
CA PHE A 180 17.23 -5.67 -3.69
C PHE A 180 18.36 -6.43 -4.37
N SER A 181 18.82 -5.88 -5.49
CA SER A 181 20.00 -6.36 -6.20
C SER A 181 21.16 -5.37 -6.06
N MET A 182 22.29 -5.73 -6.60
CA MET A 182 23.46 -4.88 -6.77
C MET A 182 24.23 -5.36 -7.99
N ASP A 183 24.60 -4.44 -8.86
CA ASP A 183 25.50 -4.68 -9.98
C ASP A 183 26.45 -3.49 -10.09
N ASP A 184 27.73 -3.68 -9.77
CA ASP A 184 28.75 -2.62 -9.77
C ASP A 184 28.94 -2.00 -11.17
N ALA A 185 28.57 -2.72 -12.23
CA ALA A 185 28.66 -2.24 -13.61
C ALA A 185 27.39 -1.50 -14.07
N ASP A 186 26.26 -1.70 -13.36
CA ASP A 186 24.95 -1.13 -13.73
C ASP A 186 24.16 -0.74 -12.49
N GLU A 187 24.78 0.10 -11.64
CA GLU A 187 24.11 0.70 -10.49
C GLU A 187 22.93 1.58 -10.93
N LYS A 188 21.77 1.44 -10.24
CA LYS A 188 20.52 2.09 -10.65
C LYS A 188 19.83 2.81 -9.52
N PHE A 189 19.17 3.92 -9.84
CA PHE A 189 18.12 4.45 -9.01
C PHE A 189 16.92 3.51 -8.96
N VAL A 190 16.16 3.59 -7.89
CA VAL A 190 14.97 2.73 -7.72
C VAL A 190 13.99 2.88 -8.89
N GLY A 191 13.80 4.10 -9.39
CA GLY A 191 12.92 4.38 -10.54
C GLY A 191 13.36 3.75 -11.87
N ASP A 192 14.65 3.40 -11.99
CA ASP A 192 15.21 2.75 -13.19
C ASP A 192 15.21 1.22 -13.06
N SER A 193 14.75 0.69 -11.92
CA SER A 193 14.68 -0.76 -11.67
C SER A 193 13.52 -1.38 -12.46
N PRO A 194 13.70 -2.58 -13.06
CA PRO A 194 12.67 -3.18 -13.92
C PRO A 194 11.38 -3.52 -13.18
N ASP A 195 11.47 -3.97 -11.92
CA ASP A 195 10.34 -4.32 -11.07
C ASP A 195 10.70 -4.32 -9.57
N LEU A 196 9.71 -4.64 -8.72
CA LEU A 196 9.87 -4.68 -7.25
C LEU A 196 10.87 -5.75 -6.76
N PHE A 197 11.21 -6.73 -7.58
CA PHE A 197 12.09 -7.84 -7.22
C PHE A 197 13.49 -7.73 -7.80
N THR A 198 13.80 -6.57 -8.41
CA THR A 198 15.12 -6.27 -8.99
C THR A 198 15.56 -4.84 -8.67
N ILE A 199 15.22 -4.34 -7.48
CA ILE A 199 15.56 -2.97 -7.06
C ILE A 199 17.07 -2.80 -7.00
N GLY A 200 17.60 -1.92 -7.85
CA GLY A 200 19.02 -1.57 -7.89
C GLY A 200 19.45 -0.74 -6.69
N ARG A 201 20.74 -0.76 -6.39
CA ARG A 201 21.36 -0.02 -5.29
C ARG A 201 22.69 0.58 -5.71
N PHE A 202 23.17 1.56 -4.94
CA PHE A 202 24.48 2.16 -5.08
C PHE A 202 25.38 1.80 -3.89
N GLY A 203 26.66 1.57 -4.14
CA GLY A 203 27.67 1.44 -3.11
C GLY A 203 27.86 2.75 -2.33
N GLN A 204 28.24 2.66 -1.04
CA GLN A 204 28.42 3.83 -0.17
C GLN A 204 29.49 4.82 -0.69
N SER A 205 30.46 4.37 -1.47
CA SER A 205 31.48 5.23 -2.08
C SER A 205 30.92 6.27 -3.06
N ARG A 206 29.71 6.01 -3.59
CA ARG A 206 29.01 6.89 -4.54
C ARG A 206 28.13 7.93 -3.84
N LEU A 207 28.04 7.94 -2.49
CA LEU A 207 27.09 8.79 -1.77
C LEU A 207 27.20 10.26 -2.17
N GLY A 208 28.43 10.80 -2.27
CA GLY A 208 28.65 12.20 -2.65
C GLY A 208 28.16 12.56 -4.06
N GLU A 209 28.10 11.58 -4.95
CA GLU A 209 27.62 11.78 -6.32
C GLU A 209 26.10 11.64 -6.42
N ILE A 210 25.51 10.66 -5.72
CA ILE A 210 24.08 10.31 -5.87
C ILE A 210 23.17 11.11 -4.94
N ALA A 211 23.62 11.52 -3.75
CA ALA A 211 22.79 12.25 -2.80
C ALA A 211 22.24 13.57 -3.35
N PRO A 212 23.01 14.39 -4.09
CA PRO A 212 22.47 15.57 -4.77
C PRO A 212 21.40 15.26 -5.81
N LEU A 213 21.43 14.06 -6.41
CA LEU A 213 20.51 13.59 -7.45
C LEU A 213 19.29 12.89 -6.88
N ALA A 214 19.25 12.67 -5.55
CA ALA A 214 18.09 12.05 -4.91
C ALA A 214 16.82 12.85 -5.20
N TRP A 215 15.79 12.13 -5.66
CA TRP A 215 14.56 12.73 -6.10
C TRP A 215 13.37 11.80 -5.87
N GLY A 216 12.31 12.30 -5.24
CA GLY A 216 11.12 11.52 -4.88
C GLY A 216 10.16 11.23 -6.03
N GLY A 217 10.59 11.49 -7.25
CA GLY A 217 9.77 11.34 -8.44
C GLY A 217 8.91 12.58 -8.73
N TYR A 218 8.47 12.72 -9.98
CA TYR A 218 7.37 13.62 -10.27
C TYR A 218 6.17 13.17 -9.43
N PRO A 219 5.33 14.11 -8.93
CA PRO A 219 3.99 13.69 -8.60
C PRO A 219 3.49 12.94 -9.85
N ALA A 220 3.15 11.67 -9.69
CA ALA A 220 2.74 10.84 -10.81
C ALA A 220 1.72 11.65 -11.62
N PRO A 221 1.91 11.83 -12.95
CA PRO A 221 0.93 12.56 -13.73
C PRO A 221 -0.40 11.88 -13.46
N VAL A 222 -1.39 12.67 -13.04
CA VAL A 222 -2.71 12.14 -12.73
C VAL A 222 -3.32 11.76 -14.06
N ASP A 223 -3.10 10.52 -14.46
CA ASP A 223 -3.77 9.96 -15.62
C ASP A 223 -5.15 9.45 -15.17
N PRO A 224 -6.23 10.17 -15.50
CA PRO A 224 -7.59 9.77 -15.13
C PRO A 224 -8.02 8.48 -15.84
N THR A 225 -7.29 8.05 -16.86
CA THR A 225 -7.57 6.82 -17.62
C THR A 225 -6.78 5.62 -17.14
N ASN A 226 -5.81 5.82 -16.23
CA ASN A 226 -5.04 4.72 -15.66
C ASN A 226 -5.89 3.96 -14.63
N PHE A 227 -6.25 2.71 -14.96
CA PHE A 227 -6.92 1.79 -14.05
C PHE A 227 -6.20 0.44 -14.05
N ASN A 228 -6.01 -0.13 -12.87
CA ASN A 228 -5.38 -1.42 -12.68
C ASN A 228 -6.17 -2.28 -11.70
N PHE A 229 -7.04 -3.13 -12.23
CA PHE A 229 -7.89 -4.04 -11.46
C PHE A 229 -7.33 -5.47 -11.41
N ASN A 230 -6.16 -5.68 -11.98
CA ASN A 230 -5.52 -6.99 -12.05
C ASN A 230 -4.35 -7.14 -11.07
N VAL A 231 -4.50 -6.61 -9.87
CA VAL A 231 -3.52 -6.64 -8.79
C VAL A 231 -4.10 -7.38 -7.60
N ASP A 232 -3.27 -8.14 -6.88
CA ASP A 232 -3.68 -8.83 -5.67
C ASP A 232 -4.26 -7.88 -4.61
N ILE A 233 -5.23 -8.39 -3.84
CA ILE A 233 -5.85 -7.61 -2.78
C ILE A 233 -4.96 -7.62 -1.54
N GLU A 234 -4.58 -6.43 -1.09
CA GLU A 234 -3.73 -6.23 0.08
C GLU A 234 -4.41 -5.35 1.13
N LYS A 235 -4.33 -5.78 2.40
CA LYS A 235 -4.78 -5.00 3.57
C LYS A 235 -3.59 -4.32 4.23
N ARG A 236 -3.70 -3.02 4.53
CA ARG A 236 -2.73 -2.24 5.30
C ARG A 236 -3.40 -1.36 6.33
N GLU A 237 -2.71 -1.12 7.43
CA GLU A 237 -3.10 -0.16 8.47
C GLU A 237 -2.16 1.03 8.43
N TYR A 238 -2.73 2.22 8.57
CA TYR A 238 -2.00 3.48 8.55
C TYR A 238 -2.32 4.30 9.79
N LYS A 239 -1.32 5.06 10.22
CA LYS A 239 -1.49 6.10 11.22
C LYS A 239 -0.94 7.40 10.65
N VAL A 240 -1.82 8.34 10.37
CA VAL A 240 -1.48 9.66 9.86
C VAL A 240 -1.91 10.68 10.92
N ASN A 241 -0.94 11.36 11.51
CA ASN A 241 -1.16 12.21 12.68
C ASN A 241 -1.87 11.39 13.80
N ASN A 242 -3.06 11.80 14.21
CA ASN A 242 -3.87 11.12 15.23
C ASN A 242 -4.95 10.21 14.63
N THR A 243 -4.99 10.04 13.30
CA THR A 243 -6.00 9.25 12.62
C THR A 243 -5.43 7.89 12.25
N GLU A 244 -6.05 6.83 12.76
CA GLU A 244 -5.78 5.45 12.39
C GLU A 244 -6.83 4.98 11.38
N LEU A 245 -6.38 4.31 10.31
CA LEU A 245 -7.27 3.81 9.26
C LEU A 245 -6.78 2.47 8.70
N ILE A 246 -7.73 1.72 8.14
CA ILE A 246 -7.47 0.48 7.43
C ILE A 246 -7.80 0.73 5.96
N LEU A 247 -6.87 0.41 5.07
CA LEU A 247 -7.03 0.41 3.63
C LEU A 247 -6.93 -1.02 3.09
N ILE A 248 -7.78 -1.34 2.13
CA ILE A 248 -7.68 -2.57 1.35
C ILE A 248 -7.68 -2.16 -0.12
N SER A 249 -6.61 -2.48 -0.83
CA SER A 249 -6.37 -2.05 -2.21
C SER A 249 -6.19 -3.23 -3.16
N GLY A 250 -6.47 -3.02 -4.45
CA GLY A 250 -6.33 -4.04 -5.49
C GLY A 250 -7.62 -4.81 -5.77
N GLY A 251 -7.53 -5.80 -6.64
CA GLY A 251 -8.67 -6.61 -7.08
C GLY A 251 -9.61 -5.91 -8.06
N ILE A 252 -10.68 -6.58 -8.37
CA ILE A 252 -11.73 -6.11 -9.27
C ILE A 252 -12.83 -5.47 -8.41
N PRO A 253 -13.13 -4.18 -8.60
CA PRO A 253 -14.19 -3.51 -7.86
C PRO A 253 -15.57 -3.87 -8.39
N GLY A 254 -16.55 -3.90 -7.50
CA GLY A 254 -17.95 -4.06 -7.82
C GLY A 254 -18.82 -3.68 -6.64
N THR A 255 -20.13 -3.99 -6.72
CA THR A 255 -21.07 -3.78 -5.63
C THR A 255 -21.87 -5.05 -5.35
N PHE A 256 -22.40 -5.13 -4.15
CA PHE A 256 -23.32 -6.19 -3.74
C PHE A 256 -24.55 -5.56 -3.07
N HIS A 257 -25.76 -5.89 -3.54
CA HIS A 257 -27.00 -5.44 -2.94
C HIS A 257 -27.81 -6.62 -2.41
N ALA A 258 -28.07 -6.63 -1.12
CA ALA A 258 -28.77 -7.70 -0.43
C ALA A 258 -30.30 -7.53 -0.50
N ASP A 259 -31.04 -8.57 -0.11
CA ASP A 259 -32.52 -8.56 -0.04
C ASP A 259 -33.03 -7.91 1.26
N SER A 260 -32.18 -7.74 2.25
CA SER A 260 -32.44 -7.05 3.53
C SER A 260 -31.14 -6.40 4.01
N ARG A 261 -31.04 -6.08 5.29
CA ARG A 261 -29.87 -5.50 5.92
C ARG A 261 -29.11 -6.55 6.71
N TYR A 262 -27.80 -6.63 6.48
CA TYR A 262 -26.93 -7.60 7.12
C TYR A 262 -25.64 -6.94 7.62
N GLN A 263 -24.95 -7.62 8.51
CA GLN A 263 -23.52 -7.38 8.72
C GLN A 263 -22.74 -7.83 7.48
N LEU A 264 -21.67 -7.15 7.11
CA LEU A 264 -20.92 -7.49 5.88
C LEU A 264 -20.46 -8.96 5.82
N PRO A 265 -19.94 -9.58 6.91
CA PRO A 265 -19.57 -10.99 6.87
C PRO A 265 -20.74 -11.91 6.55
N ASP A 266 -21.93 -11.61 7.08
CA ASP A 266 -23.14 -12.42 6.85
C ASP A 266 -23.72 -12.19 5.45
N MET A 267 -23.69 -10.93 4.98
CA MET A 267 -24.14 -10.54 3.63
C MET A 267 -23.36 -11.25 2.53
N LEU A 268 -22.06 -11.43 2.74
CA LEU A 268 -21.11 -11.90 1.72
C LEU A 268 -20.70 -13.37 1.91
N LYS A 269 -21.35 -14.05 2.86
CA LYS A 269 -21.13 -15.47 3.07
C LYS A 269 -21.41 -16.24 1.77
N ASP A 270 -20.56 -17.21 1.48
CA ASP A 270 -20.64 -18.06 0.28
C ASP A 270 -20.46 -17.31 -1.07
N THR A 271 -19.89 -16.09 -1.03
CA THR A 271 -19.48 -15.34 -2.23
C THR A 271 -17.96 -15.43 -2.46
N GLN A 272 -17.49 -14.97 -3.63
CA GLN A 272 -16.06 -14.86 -3.94
C GLN A 272 -15.44 -13.50 -3.49
N VAL A 273 -16.17 -12.71 -2.74
CA VAL A 273 -15.71 -11.41 -2.26
C VAL A 273 -14.62 -11.57 -1.21
N ILE A 274 -13.50 -10.93 -1.44
CA ILE A 274 -12.36 -10.95 -0.51
C ILE A 274 -12.47 -9.81 0.51
N ALA A 275 -12.90 -8.62 0.06
CA ALA A 275 -13.03 -7.45 0.91
C ALA A 275 -14.28 -6.65 0.56
N ALA A 276 -14.87 -6.00 1.56
CA ALA A 276 -16.03 -5.14 1.37
C ALA A 276 -16.09 -4.02 2.41
N VAL A 277 -16.62 -2.89 1.99
CA VAL A 277 -17.00 -1.75 2.83
C VAL A 277 -18.49 -1.47 2.63
N ASP A 278 -19.16 -0.90 3.63
CA ASP A 278 -20.54 -0.43 3.46
C ASP A 278 -20.65 0.53 2.26
N GLY A 279 -21.83 0.60 1.66
CA GLY A 279 -22.04 1.32 0.41
C GLY A 279 -22.68 2.70 0.58
N GLY A 280 -23.56 3.04 -0.37
CA GLY A 280 -24.30 4.31 -0.37
C GLY A 280 -25.40 4.37 0.69
N PHE A 281 -26.05 5.53 0.81
CA PHE A 281 -27.14 5.76 1.74
C PHE A 281 -28.36 4.88 1.46
N PHE A 282 -29.05 4.49 2.51
CA PHE A 282 -30.28 3.71 2.45
C PHE A 282 -31.38 4.32 3.34
N SER A 283 -32.64 4.08 2.97
CA SER A 283 -33.77 4.62 3.68
C SER A 283 -33.90 3.98 5.06
N LEU A 284 -34.04 4.77 6.11
CA LEU A 284 -34.26 4.31 7.47
C LEU A 284 -35.75 4.18 7.82
N LYS A 285 -36.63 4.36 6.85
CA LYS A 285 -38.08 4.36 7.07
C LYS A 285 -38.61 3.03 7.61
N TYR A 286 -37.96 1.91 7.22
CA TYR A 286 -38.27 0.57 7.70
C TYR A 286 -36.98 -0.13 8.11
N LEU A 287 -36.98 -0.83 9.23
CA LEU A 287 -35.77 -1.44 9.81
C LEU A 287 -35.17 -2.56 8.98
N ASP A 288 -36.01 -3.28 8.22
CA ASP A 288 -35.66 -4.42 7.38
C ASP A 288 -35.62 -4.08 5.87
N SER A 289 -35.92 -2.83 5.52
CA SER A 289 -35.93 -2.38 4.14
C SER A 289 -34.52 -2.33 3.54
N ASN A 290 -34.36 -2.88 2.34
CA ASN A 290 -33.14 -2.73 1.53
C ASN A 290 -33.21 -1.55 0.55
N THR A 291 -34.19 -0.65 0.71
CA THR A 291 -34.40 0.50 -0.19
C THR A 291 -33.25 1.50 -0.07
N MET A 292 -32.57 1.73 -1.18
CA MET A 292 -31.48 2.71 -1.25
C MET A 292 -32.00 4.14 -1.41
N ILE A 293 -31.20 5.10 -0.99
CA ILE A 293 -31.30 6.50 -1.40
C ILE A 293 -30.30 6.68 -2.54
N GLY A 294 -30.80 6.96 -3.73
CA GLY A 294 -30.05 6.93 -4.98
C GLY A 294 -30.20 5.60 -5.72
N PRO A 295 -30.02 5.62 -7.05
CA PRO A 295 -30.01 4.41 -7.85
C PRO A 295 -28.81 3.54 -7.53
N VAL A 296 -28.99 2.22 -7.67
CA VAL A 296 -27.94 1.21 -7.59
C VAL A 296 -28.04 0.32 -8.83
N LEU A 297 -26.91 0.06 -9.45
CA LEU A 297 -26.71 -1.06 -10.36
C LEU A 297 -25.73 -2.02 -9.70
N SER A 298 -26.07 -3.28 -9.61
CA SER A 298 -25.23 -4.28 -8.95
C SER A 298 -25.26 -5.59 -9.73
N GLY A 299 -24.10 -6.20 -9.96
CA GLY A 299 -23.99 -7.42 -10.74
C GLY A 299 -24.86 -8.58 -10.24
N ASN A 300 -25.17 -8.62 -8.93
CA ASN A 300 -26.00 -9.67 -8.33
C ASN A 300 -27.52 -9.40 -8.37
N ARG A 301 -27.98 -8.17 -8.59
CA ARG A 301 -29.41 -7.80 -8.54
C ARG A 301 -29.91 -6.99 -9.74
N GLY A 302 -28.99 -6.48 -10.57
CA GLY A 302 -29.34 -5.55 -11.65
C GLY A 302 -29.63 -4.14 -11.16
N PHE A 303 -30.43 -3.40 -11.90
CA PHE A 303 -30.76 -2.01 -11.61
C PHE A 303 -31.90 -1.86 -10.58
N ILE A 304 -31.65 -0.97 -9.60
CA ILE A 304 -32.59 -0.59 -8.55
C ILE A 304 -32.68 0.94 -8.52
N PRO A 305 -33.87 1.54 -8.74
CA PRO A 305 -34.01 2.99 -8.87
C PRO A 305 -33.85 3.77 -7.55
N GLY A 306 -33.85 3.07 -6.41
CA GLY A 306 -33.86 3.69 -5.08
C GLY A 306 -35.18 4.37 -4.76
N ASN A 307 -35.21 5.21 -3.73
CA ASN A 307 -36.40 5.95 -3.30
C ASN A 307 -36.52 7.28 -4.07
N ALA A 308 -37.46 7.38 -5.00
CA ALA A 308 -37.60 8.53 -5.87
C ALA A 308 -37.69 9.90 -5.12
N SER A 309 -38.40 9.95 -3.99
CA SER A 309 -38.52 11.19 -3.19
C SER A 309 -37.27 11.56 -2.42
N GLU A 310 -36.43 10.59 -2.07
CA GLU A 310 -35.19 10.81 -1.34
C GLU A 310 -33.99 11.01 -2.28
N ASN A 311 -34.06 10.44 -3.50
CA ASN A 311 -32.99 10.61 -4.50
C ASN A 311 -32.69 12.07 -4.81
N LEU A 312 -33.69 12.97 -4.76
CA LEU A 312 -33.51 14.39 -4.98
C LEU A 312 -32.54 15.04 -3.98
N LYS A 313 -32.40 14.46 -2.78
CA LYS A 313 -31.46 14.94 -1.73
C LYS A 313 -30.02 14.68 -2.07
N LEU A 314 -29.75 13.80 -3.04
CA LEU A 314 -28.41 13.42 -3.49
C LEU A 314 -27.93 14.19 -4.71
N ARG A 315 -28.69 15.17 -5.20
CA ARG A 315 -28.28 16.00 -6.34
C ARG A 315 -26.85 16.52 -6.13
N ASP A 316 -26.05 16.46 -7.18
CA ASP A 316 -24.63 16.88 -7.22
C ASP A 316 -23.69 16.07 -6.34
N ARG A 317 -24.16 15.00 -5.69
CA ARG A 317 -23.30 14.02 -5.00
C ARG A 317 -22.55 13.14 -6.01
N PRO A 318 -21.44 12.50 -5.61
CA PRO A 318 -20.70 11.63 -6.51
C PRO A 318 -21.53 10.41 -6.92
N LEU A 319 -21.90 10.33 -8.18
CA LEU A 319 -22.35 9.08 -8.81
C LEU A 319 -21.10 8.34 -9.28
N VAL A 320 -20.94 7.13 -8.77
CA VAL A 320 -19.86 6.21 -9.14
C VAL A 320 -20.40 5.22 -10.16
N LEU A 321 -19.70 5.09 -11.28
CA LEU A 321 -20.00 4.15 -12.36
C LEU A 321 -18.78 3.25 -12.55
N ILE A 322 -18.95 1.96 -12.31
CA ILE A 322 -17.90 0.95 -12.44
C ILE A 322 -18.18 0.13 -13.69
N ASN A 323 -17.17 -0.09 -14.50
CA ASN A 323 -17.18 -1.06 -15.58
C ASN A 323 -15.93 -1.98 -15.48
N PRO A 324 -15.82 -3.04 -16.29
CA PRO A 324 -14.74 -4.01 -16.13
C PRO A 324 -13.32 -3.46 -16.16
N HIS A 325 -13.10 -2.26 -16.73
CA HIS A 325 -11.76 -1.71 -16.97
C HIS A 325 -11.58 -0.27 -16.47
N SER A 326 -12.62 0.38 -15.98
CA SER A 326 -12.54 1.77 -15.53
C SER A 326 -13.62 2.15 -14.52
N VAL A 327 -13.44 3.31 -13.91
CA VAL A 327 -14.42 3.92 -13.01
C VAL A 327 -14.61 5.38 -13.39
N SER A 328 -15.86 5.83 -13.40
CA SER A 328 -16.19 7.25 -13.58
C SER A 328 -16.85 7.81 -12.32
N PHE A 329 -16.47 9.04 -11.97
CA PHE A 329 -17.07 9.79 -10.87
C PHE A 329 -17.67 11.07 -11.44
N ILE A 330 -19.00 11.16 -11.44
CA ILE A 330 -19.71 12.31 -12.00
C ILE A 330 -20.74 12.85 -11.01
N PRO A 331 -21.19 14.12 -11.15
CA PRO A 331 -22.29 14.62 -10.34
C PRO A 331 -23.59 13.88 -10.63
N PHE A 332 -24.28 13.45 -9.58
CA PHE A 332 -25.57 12.79 -9.70
C PHE A 332 -26.67 13.80 -10.09
N VAL A 333 -27.36 13.53 -11.18
CA VAL A 333 -28.52 14.30 -11.66
C VAL A 333 -29.74 13.39 -11.67
N PRO A 334 -30.67 13.52 -10.69
CA PRO A 334 -31.78 12.59 -10.53
C PRO A 334 -32.64 12.44 -11.79
N GLU A 335 -32.84 13.50 -12.55
CA GLU A 335 -33.67 13.50 -13.78
C GLU A 335 -33.07 12.63 -14.89
N SER A 336 -31.75 12.48 -14.91
CA SER A 336 -31.04 11.73 -15.94
C SER A 336 -30.60 10.35 -15.46
N HIS A 337 -30.30 10.17 -14.17
CA HIS A 337 -29.58 9.01 -13.67
C HIS A 337 -30.47 8.02 -12.87
N ASN A 338 -31.79 8.29 -12.75
CA ASN A 338 -32.72 7.40 -12.03
C ASN A 338 -33.22 6.24 -12.87
N THR A 339 -32.70 6.04 -14.08
CA THR A 339 -33.01 4.90 -14.96
C THR A 339 -31.75 4.20 -15.40
N LEU A 340 -31.88 2.93 -15.80
CA LEU A 340 -30.77 2.15 -16.34
C LEU A 340 -30.20 2.80 -17.61
N GLU A 341 -31.06 3.23 -18.51
CA GLU A 341 -30.70 3.91 -19.75
C GLU A 341 -29.92 5.20 -19.45
N GLY A 342 -30.37 5.97 -18.45
CA GLY A 342 -29.72 7.18 -18.01
C GLY A 342 -28.32 6.92 -17.45
N LEU A 343 -28.14 5.88 -16.64
CA LEU A 343 -26.82 5.48 -16.15
C LEU A 343 -25.90 5.04 -17.31
N GLN A 344 -26.42 4.26 -18.24
CA GLN A 344 -25.66 3.79 -19.40
C GLN A 344 -25.30 4.91 -20.38
N ALA A 345 -26.13 5.94 -20.51
CA ALA A 345 -25.91 7.07 -21.40
C ALA A 345 -24.79 8.02 -20.91
N THR A 346 -24.39 7.94 -19.64
CA THR A 346 -23.38 8.85 -19.05
C THR A 346 -21.94 8.50 -19.37
N SER A 347 -21.66 7.28 -19.81
CA SER A 347 -20.31 6.85 -20.20
C SER A 347 -20.11 7.04 -21.71
N PRO A 348 -19.17 7.89 -22.16
CA PRO A 348 -18.86 8.02 -23.60
C PRO A 348 -18.34 6.72 -24.22
N GLU A 349 -17.74 5.87 -23.43
CA GLU A 349 -17.24 4.56 -23.82
C GLU A 349 -18.25 3.44 -23.64
N ASN A 350 -19.42 3.74 -23.20
CA ASN A 350 -20.71 3.04 -23.00
C ASN A 350 -20.79 1.54 -23.28
N LYS A 351 -19.75 0.81 -22.98
CA LYS A 351 -19.75 -0.64 -23.12
C LYS A 351 -19.65 -1.30 -21.75
N GLY A 352 -20.76 -1.20 -21.00
CA GLY A 352 -20.96 -2.10 -19.90
C GLY A 352 -20.63 -1.53 -18.51
N VAL A 353 -21.32 -0.45 -18.08
CA VAL A 353 -21.43 -0.17 -16.64
C VAL A 353 -22.04 -1.40 -15.99
N THR A 354 -21.29 -2.06 -15.13
CA THR A 354 -21.71 -3.27 -14.41
C THR A 354 -22.27 -2.95 -13.04
N ASP A 355 -21.75 -1.86 -12.43
CA ASP A 355 -22.11 -1.44 -11.09
C ASP A 355 -22.17 0.08 -11.00
N ALA A 356 -23.11 0.59 -10.20
CA ALA A 356 -23.27 2.01 -9.95
C ALA A 356 -23.89 2.28 -8.59
N PHE A 357 -23.52 3.37 -7.95
CA PHE A 357 -24.13 3.87 -6.72
C PHE A 357 -23.82 5.35 -6.50
N VAL A 358 -24.58 5.99 -5.61
CA VAL A 358 -24.33 7.39 -5.24
C VAL A 358 -23.63 7.44 -3.88
N GLY A 359 -22.43 8.02 -3.86
CA GLY A 359 -21.68 8.28 -2.63
C GLY A 359 -22.17 9.51 -1.89
N ALA A 360 -21.69 9.70 -0.65
CA ALA A 360 -22.11 10.81 0.20
C ALA A 360 -21.48 12.14 -0.20
N ALA A 361 -20.20 12.16 -0.51
CA ALA A 361 -19.44 13.35 -0.95
C ALA A 361 -18.13 12.93 -1.61
N TRP A 362 -17.56 13.83 -2.43
CA TRP A 362 -16.14 13.69 -2.78
C TRP A 362 -15.28 14.04 -1.56
N LEU A 363 -14.28 13.22 -1.29
CA LEU A 363 -13.19 13.49 -0.35
C LEU A 363 -11.94 13.96 -1.09
N VAL A 364 -11.62 13.29 -2.20
CA VAL A 364 -10.59 13.68 -3.16
C VAL A 364 -11.20 13.64 -4.55
N ARG A 365 -10.91 14.62 -5.39
CA ARG A 365 -11.38 14.68 -6.78
C ARG A 365 -10.26 15.18 -7.68
N ASN A 366 -9.92 14.41 -8.71
CA ASN A 366 -8.83 14.74 -9.63
C ASN A 366 -7.54 15.12 -8.88
N ASN A 367 -7.11 14.26 -7.96
CA ASN A 367 -5.94 14.47 -7.12
C ASN A 367 -5.96 15.76 -6.26
N THR A 368 -7.15 16.23 -5.90
CA THR A 368 -7.31 17.44 -5.06
C THR A 368 -8.25 17.13 -3.90
N PRO A 369 -7.80 17.30 -2.64
CA PRO A 369 -8.67 17.15 -1.47
C PRO A 369 -9.76 18.22 -1.49
N GLN A 370 -10.97 17.86 -1.08
CA GLN A 370 -12.10 18.74 -1.21
C GLN A 370 -12.22 19.68 0.01
N PRO A 371 -12.31 20.99 -0.20
CA PRO A 371 -12.48 21.97 0.89
C PRO A 371 -13.88 21.88 1.48
N ALA A 372 -14.06 22.39 2.70
CA ALA A 372 -15.32 22.43 3.43
C ALA A 372 -16.53 22.91 2.60
N ALA A 373 -16.32 23.92 1.75
CA ALA A 373 -17.38 24.48 0.90
C ALA A 373 -18.02 23.44 -0.06
N ASN A 374 -17.28 22.39 -0.45
CA ASN A 374 -17.74 21.39 -1.40
C ASN A 374 -18.61 20.27 -0.77
N PHE A 375 -18.73 20.24 0.56
CA PHE A 375 -19.61 19.31 1.25
C PHE A 375 -21.08 19.79 1.29
N GLY A 376 -21.33 21.09 1.01
CA GLY A 376 -22.65 21.68 0.92
C GLY A 376 -23.47 21.45 2.19
N ASN A 377 -24.66 20.88 2.04
CA ASN A 377 -25.59 20.59 3.14
C ASN A 377 -25.46 19.16 3.68
N LEU A 378 -24.34 18.49 3.48
CA LEU A 378 -24.11 17.17 4.03
C LEU A 378 -24.05 17.23 5.56
N TYR A 379 -25.03 16.63 6.21
CA TYR A 379 -25.11 16.62 7.68
C TYR A 379 -23.89 15.97 8.32
N GLY A 380 -23.22 16.71 9.20
CA GLY A 380 -22.13 16.22 10.02
C GLY A 380 -20.85 15.87 9.25
N TYR A 381 -20.59 16.54 8.11
CA TYR A 381 -19.32 16.43 7.39
C TYR A 381 -18.15 16.95 8.24
N ASP A 382 -18.39 17.97 9.06
CA ASP A 382 -17.47 18.65 9.97
C ASP A 382 -17.38 18.01 11.37
N ILE A 383 -18.20 17.00 11.64
CA ILE A 383 -18.19 16.28 12.92
C ILE A 383 -17.26 15.06 12.83
N ALA A 384 -16.39 14.90 13.81
CA ALA A 384 -15.54 13.70 13.92
C ALA A 384 -16.37 12.43 14.11
N ARG A 385 -16.28 11.49 13.19
CA ARG A 385 -17.00 10.20 13.16
C ARG A 385 -16.11 9.12 12.55
N HIS A 386 -16.46 7.86 12.77
CA HIS A 386 -15.94 6.80 11.93
C HIS A 386 -16.44 7.00 10.49
N ARG A 387 -15.53 6.89 9.53
CA ARG A 387 -15.80 7.14 8.11
C ARG A 387 -15.50 5.90 7.29
N ALA A 388 -16.39 5.62 6.33
CA ALA A 388 -16.18 4.66 5.26
C ALA A 388 -15.95 5.41 3.94
N PHE A 389 -15.08 4.88 3.11
CA PHE A 389 -14.72 5.49 1.84
C PHE A 389 -14.29 4.46 0.81
N TRP A 390 -14.41 4.87 -0.44
CA TRP A 390 -13.96 4.14 -1.62
C TRP A 390 -13.32 5.08 -2.61
N GLY A 391 -12.35 4.61 -3.39
CA GLY A 391 -11.69 5.44 -4.39
C GLY A 391 -10.72 4.68 -5.27
N ILE A 392 -10.03 5.45 -6.12
CA ILE A 392 -8.94 5.00 -6.99
C ILE A 392 -7.67 5.72 -6.57
N ASN A 393 -6.58 4.99 -6.39
CA ASN A 393 -5.29 5.60 -6.10
C ASN A 393 -4.54 6.03 -7.38
N LEU A 394 -3.38 6.67 -7.22
CA LEU A 394 -2.55 7.16 -8.33
C LEU A 394 -2.02 6.03 -9.23
N ALA A 395 -1.90 4.82 -8.71
CA ALA A 395 -1.56 3.63 -9.50
C ALA A 395 -2.76 3.00 -10.24
N GLY A 396 -3.95 3.64 -10.20
CA GLY A 396 -5.16 3.15 -10.86
C GLY A 396 -5.87 2.00 -10.13
N MET A 397 -5.42 1.64 -8.92
CA MET A 397 -6.01 0.53 -8.17
C MET A 397 -7.24 0.99 -7.37
N PRO A 398 -8.28 0.15 -7.26
CA PRO A 398 -9.39 0.40 -6.36
C PRO A 398 -8.94 0.27 -4.90
N VAL A 399 -9.47 1.12 -4.04
CA VAL A 399 -9.18 1.13 -2.62
C VAL A 399 -10.45 1.34 -1.82
N ILE A 400 -10.72 0.47 -0.87
CA ILE A 400 -11.77 0.63 0.14
C ILE A 400 -11.15 0.83 1.51
N GLY A 401 -11.83 1.51 2.41
CA GLY A 401 -11.31 1.66 3.76
C GLY A 401 -12.25 2.30 4.76
N VAL A 402 -11.84 2.23 6.02
CA VAL A 402 -12.51 2.87 7.15
C VAL A 402 -11.49 3.53 8.07
N THR A 403 -11.94 4.52 8.82
CA THR A 403 -11.17 5.08 9.93
C THR A 403 -11.45 4.32 11.22
N LYS A 404 -10.38 3.96 11.96
CA LYS A 404 -10.46 3.34 13.30
C LYS A 404 -10.67 4.37 14.39
N THR A 405 -10.28 5.61 14.13
CA THR A 405 -10.50 6.77 14.99
C THR A 405 -11.44 7.76 14.31
N PRO A 406 -12.32 8.46 15.07
CA PRO A 406 -13.20 9.46 14.50
C PRO A 406 -12.42 10.62 13.83
N VAL A 407 -12.88 11.06 12.65
CA VAL A 407 -12.30 12.16 11.89
C VAL A 407 -13.42 12.91 11.13
N ASP A 408 -13.27 14.21 10.90
CA ASP A 408 -14.14 14.97 10.02
C ASP A 408 -13.80 14.69 8.53
N SER A 409 -14.72 15.04 7.62
CA SER A 409 -14.57 14.68 6.21
C SER A 409 -13.50 15.48 5.48
N VAL A 410 -13.23 16.71 5.89
CA VAL A 410 -12.21 17.58 5.26
C VAL A 410 -10.83 17.01 5.59
N SER A 411 -10.55 16.80 6.88
CA SER A 411 -9.30 16.18 7.33
C SER A 411 -9.09 14.80 6.72
N LEU A 412 -10.15 13.98 6.57
CA LEU A 412 -10.04 12.69 5.90
C LEU A 412 -9.65 12.86 4.42
N GLY A 413 -10.21 13.83 3.71
CA GLY A 413 -9.84 14.13 2.33
C GLY A 413 -8.35 14.47 2.18
N GLU A 414 -7.80 15.28 3.08
CA GLU A 414 -6.37 15.62 3.12
C GLU A 414 -5.51 14.38 3.39
N ILE A 415 -5.91 13.53 4.35
CA ILE A 415 -5.22 12.28 4.68
C ILE A 415 -5.21 11.34 3.48
N LEU A 416 -6.36 11.13 2.83
CA LEU A 416 -6.46 10.22 1.68
C LEU A 416 -5.65 10.73 0.48
N HIS A 417 -5.67 12.04 0.22
CA HIS A 417 -4.80 12.65 -0.79
C HIS A 417 -3.32 12.38 -0.47
N GLY A 418 -2.89 12.62 0.79
CA GLY A 418 -1.53 12.32 1.25
C GLY A 418 -1.17 10.82 1.19
N LEU A 419 -2.16 9.93 1.21
CA LEU A 419 -2.00 8.48 1.01
C LEU A 419 -2.11 8.05 -0.46
N GLY A 420 -2.10 8.99 -1.40
CA GLY A 420 -2.03 8.73 -2.83
C GLY A 420 -3.37 8.41 -3.50
N PHE A 421 -4.50 8.84 -2.94
CA PHE A 421 -5.77 8.74 -3.65
C PHE A 421 -5.87 9.80 -4.74
N ARG A 422 -6.19 9.36 -5.96
CA ARG A 422 -6.53 10.22 -7.08
C ARG A 422 -7.97 10.73 -6.99
N ASP A 423 -8.88 9.81 -6.73
CA ASP A 423 -10.31 10.07 -6.51
C ASP A 423 -10.79 9.26 -5.31
N ALA A 424 -11.55 9.88 -4.42
CA ALA A 424 -12.15 9.22 -3.28
C ALA A 424 -13.53 9.80 -2.95
N VAL A 425 -14.47 8.91 -2.64
CA VAL A 425 -15.81 9.28 -2.20
C VAL A 425 -16.08 8.73 -0.80
N MET A 426 -16.76 9.51 0.01
CA MET A 426 -17.30 9.07 1.28
C MET A 426 -18.53 8.22 1.04
N LEU A 427 -18.67 7.14 1.79
CA LEU A 427 -19.80 6.24 1.81
C LEU A 427 -20.72 6.55 3.00
N ASP A 428 -21.71 5.71 3.28
CA ASP A 428 -22.49 5.86 4.51
C ASP A 428 -21.56 5.68 5.72
N SER A 429 -21.65 6.58 6.67
CA SER A 429 -20.63 6.74 7.72
C SER A 429 -21.27 6.78 9.11
N GLY A 430 -20.43 6.79 10.15
CA GLY A 430 -20.90 6.77 11.53
C GLY A 430 -21.35 5.36 11.96
N ALA A 431 -22.61 5.18 12.33
CA ALA A 431 -23.11 3.89 12.82
C ALA A 431 -23.09 2.76 11.77
N SER A 432 -23.09 3.09 10.48
CA SER A 432 -23.06 2.12 9.38
C SER A 432 -21.65 1.73 8.97
N THR A 433 -20.62 2.52 9.37
CA THR A 433 -19.22 2.28 8.98
C THR A 433 -18.82 0.85 9.29
N SER A 434 -18.56 0.07 8.26
CA SER A 434 -18.20 -1.34 8.34
C SER A 434 -17.19 -1.72 7.27
N LEU A 435 -16.29 -2.63 7.61
CA LEU A 435 -15.26 -3.16 6.71
C LEU A 435 -15.09 -4.64 6.99
N SER A 436 -15.08 -5.45 5.94
CA SER A 436 -14.84 -6.89 6.01
C SER A 436 -13.65 -7.28 5.14
N TYR A 437 -12.85 -8.22 5.62
CA TYR A 437 -11.75 -8.82 4.87
C TYR A 437 -11.68 -10.32 5.17
N GLN A 438 -11.68 -11.14 4.11
CA GLN A 438 -11.65 -12.60 4.20
C GLN A 438 -12.73 -13.14 5.17
N GLY A 439 -13.96 -12.62 5.04
CA GLY A 439 -15.10 -13.03 5.83
C GLY A 439 -15.12 -12.55 7.28
N LYS A 440 -14.20 -11.66 7.70
CA LYS A 440 -14.13 -11.15 9.07
C LYS A 440 -14.35 -9.64 9.10
N SER A 441 -15.14 -9.17 10.09
CA SER A 441 -15.25 -7.74 10.38
C SER A 441 -13.93 -7.19 10.93
N LEU A 442 -13.53 -6.01 10.43
CA LEU A 442 -12.31 -5.32 10.85
C LEU A 442 -12.59 -4.11 11.77
N VAL A 443 -13.84 -3.77 12.03
CA VAL A 443 -14.18 -2.71 13.00
C VAL A 443 -14.37 -3.30 14.39
N GLY A 444 -13.96 -2.57 15.43
CA GLY A 444 -13.97 -3.02 16.81
C GLY A 444 -15.33 -2.90 17.53
N TYR A 445 -16.40 -2.62 16.80
CA TYR A 445 -17.78 -2.48 17.30
C TYR A 445 -18.76 -3.20 16.36
N THR A 446 -20.01 -3.33 16.75
CA THR A 446 -21.07 -3.87 15.89
C THR A 446 -21.71 -2.74 15.09
N PRO A 447 -21.46 -2.65 13.76
CA PRO A 447 -22.06 -1.63 12.92
C PRO A 447 -23.57 -1.83 12.77
N ARG A 448 -24.27 -0.78 12.33
CA ARG A 448 -25.63 -0.92 11.82
C ARG A 448 -25.61 -1.84 10.59
N PRO A 449 -26.51 -2.86 10.51
CA PRO A 449 -26.63 -3.67 9.31
C PRO A 449 -27.00 -2.82 8.08
N VAL A 450 -26.38 -3.13 6.94
CA VAL A 450 -26.52 -2.39 5.68
C VAL A 450 -27.07 -3.27 4.56
N PRO A 451 -27.78 -2.72 3.55
CA PRO A 451 -28.31 -3.47 2.43
C PRO A 451 -27.36 -3.50 1.22
N HIS A 452 -26.30 -2.67 1.22
CA HIS A 452 -25.43 -2.46 0.07
C HIS A 452 -23.97 -2.34 0.51
N ALA A 453 -23.08 -2.92 -0.28
CA ALA A 453 -21.64 -2.87 -0.07
C ALA A 453 -20.90 -2.60 -1.37
N VAL A 454 -19.76 -1.91 -1.27
CA VAL A 454 -18.73 -1.89 -2.30
C VAL A 454 -17.76 -3.02 -2.00
N VAL A 455 -17.44 -3.83 -3.01
CA VAL A 455 -16.71 -5.09 -2.86
C VAL A 455 -15.46 -5.13 -3.73
N LEU A 456 -14.48 -5.93 -3.31
CA LEU A 456 -13.29 -6.29 -4.08
C LEU A 456 -13.22 -7.81 -4.22
N VAL A 457 -13.06 -8.26 -5.48
CA VAL A 457 -12.94 -9.67 -5.84
C VAL A 457 -11.52 -9.91 -6.37
N ALA A 458 -10.92 -11.06 -6.04
CA ALA A 458 -9.59 -11.40 -6.52
C ALA A 458 -9.57 -11.53 -8.05
N PRO A 459 -8.57 -10.98 -8.75
CA PRO A 459 -8.40 -11.21 -10.18
C PRO A 459 -7.99 -12.66 -10.44
N GLN A 460 -8.35 -13.20 -11.61
CA GLN A 460 -8.05 -14.60 -11.95
C GLN A 460 -6.56 -14.86 -12.20
N ASN A 461 -5.85 -13.85 -12.75
CA ASN A 461 -4.41 -13.91 -13.04
C ASN A 461 -3.80 -12.57 -12.64
N PRO A 462 -3.48 -12.36 -11.35
CA PRO A 462 -2.95 -11.10 -10.89
C PRO A 462 -1.60 -10.80 -11.55
N GLN A 463 -1.45 -9.59 -12.06
CA GLN A 463 -0.18 -9.10 -12.56
C GLN A 463 0.70 -8.64 -11.39
N PRO A 464 2.02 -8.86 -11.42
CA PRO A 464 2.92 -8.20 -10.48
C PRO A 464 2.74 -6.69 -10.60
N ILE A 465 2.83 -6.00 -9.47
CA ILE A 465 2.65 -4.55 -9.41
C ILE A 465 3.83 -3.91 -10.16
N PRO A 466 3.60 -3.20 -11.28
CA PRO A 466 4.70 -2.56 -11.99
C PRO A 466 5.29 -1.44 -11.13
N THR A 467 6.61 -1.33 -11.13
CA THR A 467 7.28 -0.09 -10.73
C THR A 467 6.88 0.98 -11.74
N GLN A 468 6.35 2.10 -11.29
CA GLN A 468 6.10 3.22 -12.20
C GLN A 468 7.45 3.74 -12.69
N SER A 469 7.81 3.39 -13.91
CA SER A 469 8.93 4.01 -14.60
C SER A 469 8.56 5.45 -14.97
N PRO A 470 9.40 6.45 -14.69
CA PRO A 470 9.11 7.84 -15.05
C PRO A 470 9.30 8.16 -16.55
N ASN A 471 9.49 7.15 -17.40
CA ASN A 471 9.75 7.34 -18.82
C ASN A 471 8.73 6.61 -19.70
N ASN A 472 7.72 7.38 -20.12
CA ASN A 472 7.33 7.47 -21.55
C ASN A 472 6.56 8.75 -21.75
#